data_17c1fd66a76d3fe2f9f97e893c97fdbe
#
_entry.id   17c1fd66a76d3fe2f9f97e893c97fdbe
#
_cell.length_a   1.000
_cell.length_b   1.000
_cell.length_c   1.000
_cell.angle_alpha   90.00
_cell.angle_beta   90.00
_cell.angle_gamma   90.00
#
_symmetry.space_group_name_H-M   'P 1'
#
loop_
_entity.id
_entity.type
_entity.pdbx_description
1 polymer ?
#
loop_
_entity_poly.entity_id
_entity_poly.type
_entity_poly.pdbx_seq_one_letter_code
_entity_poly.pdbx_strand_id
1 'polypeptide(L)'
;TRAWWWPPWTPTATIRQANEQVRSLFLRDVRVFPPQGLDARDSFFSVLREPSDEFPGRRYIGVCATGRRLKAAMIRVYTAYLAGSQTLFLRYGKAADPWMTLLGYFNSMRELGGMRRLVDDDVRSRLRDTDKRGLARRHVPMLDELTSRKSSRDIPALLDRLEVMHDPTLPPHVREGPRGKMPLDVVLATNMVSVGVDIKRLGLMVVCGQPKGTAEYIQATSRIGRNAGAPGLVCTVYNWARPRDLSHYERFGHYHATFYQHVEALSV
;
A
#
# COMPACT_ATOMS: atom_id res chain seq x y z
N THR A 1 39.23 -26.19 -12.79
CA THR A 1 38.20 -25.47 -11.98
C THR A 1 37.03 -25.07 -12.88
N ARG A 2 35.96 -25.89 -12.91
CA ARG A 2 34.73 -25.58 -13.62
C ARG A 2 33.98 -24.53 -12.81
N ALA A 3 34.00 -23.26 -13.25
CA ALA A 3 33.11 -22.23 -12.74
C ALA A 3 31.67 -22.60 -13.14
N TRP A 4 30.83 -22.82 -12.18
CA TRP A 4 29.40 -23.04 -12.38
C TRP A 4 28.77 -21.75 -12.83
N TRP A 5 28.46 -21.64 -14.12
CA TRP A 5 27.79 -20.50 -14.74
C TRP A 5 26.28 -20.68 -14.59
N TRP A 6 25.69 -20.24 -13.48
CA TRP A 6 24.27 -20.00 -13.44
C TRP A 6 24.01 -18.63 -14.07
N PRO A 7 23.19 -18.52 -15.11
CA PRO A 7 22.74 -17.22 -15.58
C PRO A 7 21.96 -16.56 -14.44
N PRO A 8 22.26 -15.32 -14.05
CA PRO A 8 21.49 -14.64 -13.02
C PRO A 8 20.09 -14.35 -13.57
N TRP A 9 19.13 -15.11 -13.12
CA TRP A 9 17.72 -14.81 -13.35
C TRP A 9 17.30 -13.73 -12.36
N THR A 10 16.90 -12.57 -12.87
CA THR A 10 16.39 -11.47 -12.05
C THR A 10 14.93 -11.23 -12.40
N PRO A 11 13.98 -11.84 -11.66
CA PRO A 11 12.58 -11.56 -11.89
C PRO A 11 12.25 -10.15 -11.41
N THR A 12 11.77 -9.30 -12.31
CA THR A 12 11.28 -7.96 -11.97
C THR A 12 10.19 -7.56 -12.96
N ALA A 13 9.13 -6.94 -12.44
CA ALA A 13 8.03 -6.44 -13.24
C ALA A 13 8.17 -4.95 -13.62
N THR A 14 9.22 -4.27 -13.13
CA THR A 14 9.32 -2.81 -13.18
C THR A 14 10.67 -2.30 -13.67
N ILE A 15 11.38 -3.10 -14.49
CA ILE A 15 12.65 -2.67 -15.08
C ILE A 15 12.42 -2.11 -16.49
N ARG A 16 12.91 -0.90 -16.73
CA ARG A 16 13.01 -0.30 -18.05
C ARG A 16 14.49 -0.20 -18.43
N GLN A 17 14.82 -0.34 -19.72
CA GLN A 17 16.21 -0.33 -20.18
C GLN A 17 17.09 -1.43 -19.53
N ALA A 18 16.53 -2.64 -19.41
CA ALA A 18 17.23 -3.78 -18.81
C ALA A 18 18.61 -4.03 -19.41
N ASN A 19 18.78 -3.86 -20.73
CA ASN A 19 20.05 -4.06 -21.43
C ASN A 19 21.13 -3.10 -20.91
N GLU A 20 20.82 -1.80 -20.82
CA GLU A 20 21.79 -0.80 -20.36
C GLU A 20 22.15 -1.03 -18.88
N GLN A 21 21.16 -1.32 -18.07
CA GLN A 21 21.35 -1.54 -16.64
C GLN A 21 22.20 -2.79 -16.35
N VAL A 22 21.89 -3.91 -17.01
CA VAL A 22 22.66 -5.14 -16.85
C VAL A 22 24.06 -5.00 -17.43
N ARG A 23 24.22 -4.31 -18.55
CA ARG A 23 25.52 -4.05 -19.12
C ARG A 23 26.39 -3.16 -18.23
N SER A 24 25.81 -2.13 -17.61
CA SER A 24 26.53 -1.25 -16.68
C SER A 24 26.96 -1.96 -15.40
N LEU A 25 26.13 -2.87 -14.87
CA LEU A 25 26.42 -3.58 -13.62
C LEU A 25 27.30 -4.83 -13.81
N PHE A 26 27.08 -5.57 -14.89
CA PHE A 26 27.64 -6.92 -15.07
C PHE A 26 28.51 -7.06 -16.33
N LEU A 27 28.61 -6.02 -17.16
CA LEU A 27 29.30 -6.04 -18.47
C LEU A 27 28.84 -7.21 -19.37
N ARG A 28 27.54 -7.53 -19.31
CA ARG A 28 26.92 -8.64 -20.05
C ARG A 28 25.70 -8.17 -20.80
N ASP A 29 25.41 -8.85 -21.90
CA ASP A 29 24.13 -8.67 -22.59
C ASP A 29 23.03 -9.43 -21.86
N VAL A 30 21.83 -8.84 -21.84
CA VAL A 30 20.65 -9.45 -21.25
C VAL A 30 19.64 -9.82 -22.33
N ARG A 31 18.96 -10.92 -22.16
CA ARG A 31 17.76 -11.25 -22.91
C ARG A 31 16.56 -11.16 -21.99
N VAL A 32 15.60 -10.32 -22.37
CA VAL A 32 14.35 -10.16 -21.64
C VAL A 32 13.40 -11.27 -22.09
N PHE A 33 12.86 -11.99 -21.12
CA PHE A 33 11.85 -13.02 -21.36
C PHE A 33 10.67 -12.81 -20.40
N PRO A 34 9.44 -12.88 -20.86
CA PRO A 34 9.02 -13.10 -22.25
C PRO A 34 9.27 -11.88 -23.14
N PRO A 35 9.38 -12.04 -24.47
CA PRO A 35 9.40 -10.91 -25.39
C PRO A 35 8.08 -10.12 -25.26
N GLN A 36 8.09 -8.88 -25.72
CA GLN A 36 6.88 -8.05 -25.74
C GLN A 36 5.78 -8.73 -26.56
N GLY A 37 4.61 -8.90 -25.92
CA GLY A 37 3.42 -9.38 -26.61
C GLY A 37 2.71 -8.28 -27.41
N LEU A 38 1.74 -8.67 -28.22
CA LEU A 38 0.89 -7.73 -28.99
C LEU A 38 -0.10 -6.99 -28.08
N ASP A 39 -0.53 -7.62 -26.99
CA ASP A 39 -1.42 -7.03 -25.98
C ASP A 39 -0.68 -6.93 -24.63
N ALA A 40 -0.66 -5.73 -24.05
CA ALA A 40 -0.08 -5.50 -22.72
C ALA A 40 -0.84 -6.24 -21.60
N ARG A 41 -2.07 -6.69 -21.86
CA ARG A 41 -2.91 -7.43 -20.92
C ARG A 41 -2.70 -8.94 -20.99
N ASP A 42 -2.00 -9.41 -22.02
CA ASP A 42 -1.70 -10.83 -22.21
C ASP A 42 -0.19 -11.03 -22.35
N SER A 43 0.41 -11.69 -21.36
CA SER A 43 1.83 -12.04 -21.35
C SER A 43 1.98 -13.55 -21.17
N PHE A 44 3.18 -14.08 -21.46
CA PHE A 44 3.46 -15.50 -21.29
C PHE A 44 3.14 -16.02 -19.87
N PHE A 45 3.30 -15.18 -18.83
CA PHE A 45 3.11 -15.59 -17.44
C PHE A 45 1.75 -15.19 -16.86
N SER A 46 1.05 -14.23 -17.45
CA SER A 46 -0.14 -13.67 -16.85
C SER A 46 -1.06 -13.04 -17.89
N VAL A 47 -2.34 -13.19 -17.65
CA VAL A 47 -3.40 -12.50 -18.40
C VAL A 47 -4.11 -11.55 -17.44
N LEU A 48 -4.31 -10.29 -17.86
CA LEU A 48 -5.10 -9.34 -17.09
C LEU A 48 -6.58 -9.75 -17.14
N ARG A 49 -7.10 -10.13 -15.99
CA ARG A 49 -8.50 -10.49 -15.85
C ARG A 49 -9.32 -9.25 -15.52
N GLU A 50 -10.45 -9.09 -16.20
CA GLU A 50 -11.39 -8.03 -15.85
C GLU A 50 -11.95 -8.26 -14.44
N PRO A 51 -12.11 -7.19 -13.62
CA PRO A 51 -12.71 -7.30 -12.30
C PRO A 51 -14.12 -7.91 -12.37
N SER A 52 -14.39 -8.85 -11.48
CA SER A 52 -15.70 -9.50 -11.32
C SER A 52 -16.03 -9.65 -9.84
N ASP A 53 -17.23 -10.10 -9.52
CA ASP A 53 -17.62 -10.36 -8.13
C ASP A 53 -16.76 -11.46 -7.49
N GLU A 54 -16.33 -12.44 -8.28
CA GLU A 54 -15.41 -13.50 -7.84
C GLU A 54 -13.96 -13.00 -7.68
N PHE A 55 -13.53 -12.07 -8.56
CA PHE A 55 -12.19 -11.51 -8.60
C PHE A 55 -12.26 -9.98 -8.62
N PRO A 56 -12.59 -9.35 -7.47
CA PRO A 56 -12.90 -7.91 -7.42
C PRO A 56 -11.68 -7.00 -7.66
N GLY A 57 -10.47 -7.56 -7.64
CA GLY A 57 -9.25 -6.85 -7.97
C GLY A 57 -8.88 -5.75 -6.99
N ARG A 58 -8.22 -4.70 -7.50
CA ARG A 58 -7.79 -3.54 -6.72
C ARG A 58 -8.40 -2.27 -7.29
N ARG A 59 -9.01 -1.47 -6.41
CA ARG A 59 -9.58 -0.16 -6.76
C ARG A 59 -8.63 0.95 -6.34
N TYR A 60 -8.37 1.87 -7.25
CA TYR A 60 -7.60 3.09 -6.99
C TYR A 60 -8.55 4.29 -6.89
N ILE A 61 -8.30 5.16 -5.91
CA ILE A 61 -9.06 6.40 -5.70
C ILE A 61 -8.05 7.54 -5.56
N GLY A 62 -8.28 8.64 -6.27
CA GLY A 62 -7.53 9.89 -6.13
C GLY A 62 -8.33 10.92 -5.34
N VAL A 63 -7.71 11.53 -4.34
CA VAL A 63 -8.29 12.63 -3.56
C VAL A 63 -7.39 13.85 -3.67
N CYS A 64 -7.92 14.96 -4.20
CA CYS A 64 -7.23 16.24 -4.23
C CYS A 64 -8.14 17.31 -3.61
N ALA A 65 -7.79 17.76 -2.41
CA ALA A 65 -8.58 18.75 -1.69
C ALA A 65 -8.05 20.17 -1.97
N THR A 66 -8.53 20.80 -3.05
CA THR A 66 -8.15 22.16 -3.42
C THR A 66 -8.46 23.15 -2.28
N GLY A 67 -7.55 24.10 -2.05
CA GLY A 67 -7.68 25.09 -0.97
C GLY A 67 -7.47 24.53 0.45
N ARG A 68 -7.16 23.24 0.61
CA ARG A 68 -6.88 22.62 1.92
C ARG A 68 -5.45 22.13 2.00
N ARG A 69 -4.83 22.26 3.16
CA ARG A 69 -3.49 21.69 3.42
C ARG A 69 -3.55 20.16 3.35
N LEU A 70 -2.55 19.53 2.75
CA LEU A 70 -2.46 18.07 2.63
C LEU A 70 -2.71 17.33 3.95
N LYS A 71 -2.15 17.83 5.06
CA LYS A 71 -2.38 17.26 6.40
C LYS A 71 -3.86 17.22 6.79
N ALA A 72 -4.62 18.28 6.50
CA ALA A 72 -6.04 18.33 6.79
C ALA A 72 -6.86 17.35 5.94
N ALA A 73 -6.46 17.14 4.68
CA ALA A 73 -7.03 16.11 3.81
C ALA A 73 -6.72 14.71 4.34
N MET A 74 -5.46 14.44 4.71
CA MET A 74 -5.02 13.16 5.26
C MET A 74 -5.80 12.79 6.54
N ILE A 75 -5.96 13.71 7.50
CA ILE A 75 -6.74 13.47 8.73
C ILE A 75 -8.16 13.02 8.38
N ARG A 76 -8.81 13.69 7.41
CA ARG A 76 -10.20 13.35 7.01
C ARG A 76 -10.27 12.01 6.32
N VAL A 77 -9.33 11.70 5.42
CA VAL A 77 -9.26 10.42 4.70
C VAL A 77 -9.03 9.27 5.69
N TYR A 78 -8.07 9.41 6.61
CA TYR A 78 -7.84 8.40 7.65
C TYR A 78 -9.07 8.19 8.54
N THR A 79 -9.68 9.28 9.01
CA THR A 79 -10.91 9.20 9.82
C THR A 79 -12.03 8.48 9.07
N ALA A 80 -12.25 8.84 7.80
CA ALA A 80 -13.31 8.24 6.99
C ALA A 80 -13.09 6.74 6.76
N TYR A 81 -11.86 6.33 6.40
CA TYR A 81 -11.57 4.92 6.15
C TYR A 81 -11.58 4.10 7.43
N LEU A 82 -11.00 4.59 8.52
CA LEU A 82 -10.99 3.87 9.80
C LEU A 82 -12.41 3.72 10.37
N ALA A 83 -13.24 4.75 10.30
CA ALA A 83 -14.63 4.65 10.73
C ALA A 83 -15.48 3.80 9.77
N GLY A 84 -15.26 3.93 8.46
CA GLY A 84 -15.91 3.12 7.43
C GLY A 84 -15.58 1.64 7.58
N SER A 85 -14.32 1.28 7.77
CA SER A 85 -13.92 -0.12 8.01
C SER A 85 -14.54 -0.67 9.29
N GLN A 86 -14.64 0.13 10.36
CA GLN A 86 -15.33 -0.28 11.59
C GLN A 86 -16.83 -0.50 11.36
N THR A 87 -17.47 0.35 10.57
CA THR A 87 -18.89 0.19 10.20
C THR A 87 -19.10 -1.10 9.42
N LEU A 88 -18.23 -1.42 8.47
CA LEU A 88 -18.25 -2.69 7.73
C LEU A 88 -18.00 -3.88 8.65
N PHE A 89 -17.05 -3.76 9.57
CA PHE A 89 -16.72 -4.83 10.51
C PHE A 89 -17.87 -5.16 11.47
N LEU A 90 -18.59 -4.15 11.95
CA LEU A 90 -19.80 -4.35 12.77
C LEU A 90 -20.93 -5.03 11.99
N ARG A 91 -20.98 -4.80 10.66
CA ARG A 91 -22.03 -5.35 9.81
C ARG A 91 -21.69 -6.74 9.26
N TYR A 92 -20.45 -6.98 8.89
CA TYR A 92 -20.01 -8.18 8.16
C TYR A 92 -19.00 -9.04 8.94
N GLY A 93 -18.58 -8.62 10.12
CA GLY A 93 -17.65 -9.38 10.96
C GLY A 93 -16.29 -9.60 10.30
N LYS A 94 -15.79 -10.82 10.39
CA LYS A 94 -14.47 -11.21 9.90
C LYS A 94 -14.27 -10.97 8.39
N ALA A 95 -15.33 -10.94 7.60
CA ALA A 95 -15.21 -10.63 6.15
C ALA A 95 -14.68 -9.22 5.90
N ALA A 96 -14.85 -8.28 6.83
CA ALA A 96 -14.30 -6.92 6.73
C ALA A 96 -12.87 -6.78 7.28
N ASP A 97 -12.26 -7.85 7.81
CA ASP A 97 -10.89 -7.81 8.35
C ASP A 97 -9.83 -7.23 7.40
N PRO A 98 -9.85 -7.48 6.08
CA PRO A 98 -8.85 -6.91 5.17
C PRO A 98 -8.74 -5.39 5.22
N TRP A 99 -9.83 -4.69 5.55
CA TRP A 99 -9.85 -3.23 5.62
C TRP A 99 -9.67 -2.68 7.04
N MET A 100 -9.55 -3.54 8.05
CA MET A 100 -9.38 -3.12 9.44
C MET A 100 -7.99 -2.56 9.74
N THR A 101 -6.96 -2.95 9.01
CA THR A 101 -5.63 -2.36 9.12
C THR A 101 -5.41 -1.36 7.98
N LEU A 102 -5.21 -0.09 8.32
CA LEU A 102 -4.87 0.96 7.36
C LEU A 102 -3.35 1.07 7.21
N LEU A 103 -2.84 0.80 6.01
CA LEU A 103 -1.44 1.01 5.66
C LEU A 103 -1.26 2.41 5.06
N GLY A 104 -0.54 3.29 5.75
CA GLY A 104 -0.17 4.62 5.27
C GLY A 104 1.20 4.59 4.60
N TYR A 105 1.29 4.97 3.33
CA TYR A 105 2.55 5.04 2.59
C TYR A 105 3.02 6.48 2.40
N PHE A 106 4.30 6.73 2.67
CA PHE A 106 4.90 8.07 2.65
C PHE A 106 6.19 8.09 1.84
N ASN A 107 6.39 9.17 1.09
CA ASN A 107 7.60 9.38 0.28
C ASN A 107 8.82 9.78 1.11
N SER A 108 8.63 10.16 2.38
CA SER A 108 9.71 10.57 3.27
C SER A 108 9.42 10.29 4.75
N MET A 109 10.49 10.07 5.51
CA MET A 109 10.41 9.91 6.97
C MET A 109 9.84 11.13 7.68
N ARG A 110 10.05 12.34 7.13
CA ARG A 110 9.51 13.60 7.68
C ARG A 110 7.99 13.65 7.56
N GLU A 111 7.44 13.25 6.41
CA GLU A 111 5.98 13.20 6.19
C GLU A 111 5.35 12.15 7.10
N LEU A 112 5.98 10.98 7.21
CA LEU A 112 5.54 9.89 8.08
C LEU A 112 5.50 10.32 9.55
N GLY A 113 6.58 10.88 10.09
CA GLY A 113 6.64 11.34 11.48
C GLY A 113 5.61 12.43 11.77
N GLY A 114 5.33 13.30 10.79
CA GLY A 114 4.23 14.26 10.88
C GLY A 114 2.86 13.58 10.97
N MET A 115 2.63 12.53 10.17
CA MET A 115 1.36 11.81 10.18
C MET A 115 1.16 10.99 11.45
N ARG A 116 2.22 10.42 12.03
CA ARG A 116 2.12 9.69 13.30
C ARG A 116 1.46 10.54 14.38
N ARG A 117 1.93 11.78 14.55
CA ARG A 117 1.33 12.71 15.51
C ARG A 117 -0.13 13.01 15.18
N LEU A 118 -0.45 13.22 13.90
CA LEU A 118 -1.83 13.48 13.47
C LEU A 118 -2.76 12.28 13.73
N VAL A 119 -2.25 11.04 13.65
CA VAL A 119 -3.05 9.86 14.00
C VAL A 119 -3.29 9.80 15.51
N ASP A 120 -2.25 10.04 16.31
CA ASP A 120 -2.34 9.99 17.76
C ASP A 120 -3.29 11.07 18.33
N ASP A 121 -3.23 12.29 17.78
CA ASP A 121 -3.99 13.44 18.30
C ASP A 121 -5.31 13.64 17.55
N ASP A 122 -5.22 14.01 16.26
CA ASP A 122 -6.37 14.49 15.49
C ASP A 122 -7.30 13.36 15.02
N VAL A 123 -6.74 12.28 14.48
CA VAL A 123 -7.56 11.17 13.93
C VAL A 123 -8.28 10.45 15.06
N ARG A 124 -7.56 10.11 16.14
CA ARG A 124 -8.18 9.48 17.32
C ARG A 124 -9.28 10.32 17.93
N SER A 125 -9.06 11.64 18.06
CA SER A 125 -10.08 12.56 18.56
C SER A 125 -11.33 12.55 17.67
N ARG A 126 -11.16 12.63 16.34
CA ARG A 126 -12.28 12.66 15.38
C ARG A 126 -13.04 11.35 15.32
N LEU A 127 -12.39 10.22 15.51
CA LEU A 127 -13.02 8.90 15.50
C LEU A 127 -14.02 8.69 16.64
N ARG A 128 -13.92 9.48 17.72
CA ARG A 128 -14.88 9.45 18.84
C ARG A 128 -16.25 10.01 18.48
N ASP A 129 -16.32 10.90 17.48
CA ASP A 129 -17.51 11.64 17.07
C ASP A 129 -18.03 11.24 15.67
N THR A 130 -17.56 10.13 15.11
CA THR A 130 -17.97 9.69 13.75
C THR A 130 -19.41 9.23 13.67
N ASP A 131 -20.00 8.82 14.79
CA ASP A 131 -21.42 8.46 14.89
C ASP A 131 -22.35 9.63 14.52
N LYS A 132 -21.97 10.87 14.82
CA LYS A 132 -22.70 12.08 14.40
C LYS A 132 -22.80 12.22 12.87
N ARG A 133 -22.02 11.43 12.12
CA ARG A 133 -21.97 11.40 10.64
C ARG A 133 -22.47 10.07 10.07
N GLY A 134 -23.11 9.23 10.88
CA GLY A 134 -23.60 7.92 10.46
C GLY A 134 -22.54 6.83 10.27
N LEU A 135 -21.33 7.04 10.81
CA LEU A 135 -20.24 6.04 10.78
C LEU A 135 -19.97 5.53 12.20
N ALA A 136 -19.51 4.29 12.32
CA ALA A 136 -19.16 3.74 13.62
C ALA A 136 -18.01 4.48 14.28
N ARG A 137 -18.08 4.64 15.60
CA ARG A 137 -16.92 5.06 16.40
C ARG A 137 -15.86 3.98 16.38
N ARG A 138 -14.60 4.37 16.32
CA ARG A 138 -13.48 3.45 16.38
C ARG A 138 -12.42 3.91 17.36
N HIS A 139 -11.94 2.98 18.16
CA HIS A 139 -10.74 3.16 18.95
C HIS A 139 -9.55 2.59 18.18
N VAL A 140 -8.45 3.34 18.09
CA VAL A 140 -7.23 3.00 17.33
C VAL A 140 -6.04 2.99 18.29
N PRO A 141 -5.90 1.96 19.14
CA PRO A 141 -4.81 1.90 20.12
C PRO A 141 -3.48 1.50 19.49
N MET A 142 -3.51 0.68 18.41
CA MET A 142 -2.34 0.02 17.85
C MET A 142 -1.84 0.71 16.57
N LEU A 143 -0.90 1.63 16.76
CA LEU A 143 -0.16 2.31 15.69
C LEU A 143 1.30 1.86 15.71
N ASP A 144 1.83 1.45 14.56
CA ASP A 144 3.24 1.11 14.41
C ASP A 144 3.83 1.67 13.10
N GLU A 145 5.14 1.59 12.95
CA GLU A 145 5.88 2.09 11.79
C GLU A 145 6.69 0.98 11.13
N LEU A 146 6.68 0.94 9.80
CA LEU A 146 7.55 0.09 8.99
C LEU A 146 8.54 0.97 8.23
N THR A 147 9.67 1.24 8.84
CA THR A 147 10.68 2.18 8.33
C THR A 147 12.09 1.63 8.52
N SER A 148 13.07 2.26 7.84
CA SER A 148 14.50 1.94 8.00
C SER A 148 15.06 2.20 9.40
N ARG A 149 14.30 2.86 10.28
CA ARG A 149 14.67 3.07 11.69
C ARG A 149 14.43 1.83 12.55
N LYS A 150 13.56 0.93 12.12
CA LYS A 150 13.35 -0.34 12.83
C LYS A 150 14.54 -1.26 12.62
N SER A 151 14.94 -1.91 13.70
CA SER A 151 16.00 -2.91 13.60
C SER A 151 15.52 -4.11 12.77
N SER A 152 16.45 -4.80 12.11
CA SER A 152 16.14 -6.01 11.36
C SER A 152 15.53 -7.12 12.23
N ARG A 153 15.72 -7.05 13.56
CA ARG A 153 15.12 -7.99 14.53
C ARG A 153 13.64 -7.67 14.82
N ASP A 154 13.24 -6.41 14.73
CA ASP A 154 11.87 -5.97 15.03
C ASP A 154 10.91 -6.13 13.85
N ILE A 155 11.46 -6.16 12.63
CA ILE A 155 10.66 -6.30 11.40
C ILE A 155 9.84 -7.60 11.38
N PRO A 156 10.40 -8.79 11.65
CA PRO A 156 9.63 -10.03 11.68
C PRO A 156 8.46 -9.98 12.69
N ALA A 157 8.71 -9.45 13.88
CA ALA A 157 7.67 -9.31 14.90
C ALA A 157 6.54 -8.37 14.46
N LEU A 158 6.87 -7.31 13.72
CA LEU A 158 5.88 -6.41 13.13
C LEU A 158 5.08 -7.09 12.02
N LEU A 159 5.75 -7.86 11.15
CA LEU A 159 5.08 -8.63 10.09
C LEU A 159 4.12 -9.68 10.66
N ASP A 160 4.54 -10.41 11.69
CA ASP A 160 3.68 -11.34 12.41
C ASP A 160 2.43 -10.64 12.98
N ARG A 161 2.58 -9.41 13.51
CA ARG A 161 1.44 -8.61 13.99
C ARG A 161 0.52 -8.16 12.87
N LEU A 162 1.05 -7.91 11.68
CA LEU A 162 0.24 -7.56 10.50
C LEU A 162 -0.59 -8.75 10.01
N GLU A 163 -0.23 -9.98 10.33
CA GLU A 163 -1.01 -11.18 10.02
C GLU A 163 -2.14 -11.45 11.03
N VAL A 164 -2.09 -10.83 12.21
CA VAL A 164 -3.14 -10.99 13.24
C VAL A 164 -4.44 -10.35 12.76
N MET A 165 -5.49 -11.15 12.67
CA MET A 165 -6.82 -10.70 12.26
C MET A 165 -7.54 -9.99 13.39
N HIS A 166 -8.39 -9.03 13.04
CA HIS A 166 -9.36 -8.46 13.96
C HIS A 166 -10.49 -9.47 14.21
N ASP A 167 -10.73 -9.81 15.46
CA ASP A 167 -11.80 -10.73 15.84
C ASP A 167 -12.87 -9.99 16.68
N PRO A 168 -14.13 -9.89 16.17
CA PRO A 168 -15.19 -9.22 16.89
C PRO A 168 -15.67 -10.01 18.12
N THR A 169 -15.40 -11.32 18.15
CA THR A 169 -15.86 -12.20 19.23
C THR A 169 -14.97 -12.15 20.46
N LEU A 170 -13.74 -11.64 20.31
CA LEU A 170 -12.80 -11.54 21.42
C LEU A 170 -13.09 -10.28 22.24
N PRO A 171 -13.29 -10.41 23.56
CA PRO A 171 -13.41 -9.27 24.46
C PRO A 171 -12.17 -8.40 24.40
N PRO A 172 -12.28 -7.08 24.66
CA PRO A 172 -11.14 -6.14 24.60
C PRO A 172 -9.91 -6.56 25.39
N HIS A 173 -10.12 -7.24 26.54
CA HIS A 173 -9.05 -7.73 27.41
C HIS A 173 -8.41 -9.07 26.95
N VAL A 174 -9.06 -9.82 26.05
CA VAL A 174 -8.55 -11.07 25.47
C VAL A 174 -7.89 -10.85 24.11
N ARG A 175 -7.98 -9.63 23.57
CA ARG A 175 -7.31 -9.25 22.31
C ARG A 175 -5.79 -9.25 22.42
N GLU A 176 -5.26 -9.41 23.61
CA GLU A 176 -3.91 -9.87 23.84
C GLU A 176 -3.83 -11.36 23.55
N GLY A 177 -3.58 -11.73 22.31
CA GLY A 177 -3.33 -13.13 21.94
C GLY A 177 -2.18 -13.73 22.78
N PRO A 178 -1.97 -15.08 22.81
CA PRO A 178 -1.05 -15.79 23.70
C PRO A 178 0.42 -15.32 23.64
N ARG A 179 0.72 -14.26 22.93
CA ARG A 179 2.04 -13.61 22.84
C ARG A 179 1.95 -12.07 22.92
N GLY A 180 0.90 -11.49 23.48
CA GLY A 180 0.71 -10.02 23.53
C GLY A 180 0.56 -9.37 22.15
N LYS A 181 0.17 -10.13 21.12
CA LYS A 181 0.08 -9.64 19.74
C LYS A 181 -1.34 -9.19 19.45
N MET A 182 -1.62 -7.91 19.69
CA MET A 182 -2.85 -7.28 19.18
C MET A 182 -2.73 -6.97 17.69
N PRO A 183 -3.85 -7.07 16.91
CA PRO A 183 -3.86 -6.63 15.52
C PRO A 183 -3.52 -5.13 15.43
N LEU A 184 -2.88 -4.74 14.33
CA LEU A 184 -2.52 -3.35 14.08
C LEU A 184 -3.69 -2.61 13.42
N ASP A 185 -4.03 -1.44 13.97
CA ASP A 185 -5.05 -0.57 13.37
C ASP A 185 -4.48 0.28 12.24
N VAL A 186 -3.29 0.83 12.46
CA VAL A 186 -2.60 1.69 11.49
C VAL A 186 -1.13 1.31 11.44
N VAL A 187 -0.59 1.18 10.25
CA VAL A 187 0.85 1.05 10.00
C VAL A 187 1.29 2.14 9.06
N LEU A 188 2.29 2.92 9.49
CA LEU A 188 2.87 3.96 8.66
C LEU A 188 4.19 3.47 8.07
N ALA A 189 4.34 3.54 6.76
CA ALA A 189 5.49 2.98 6.06
C ALA A 189 6.09 3.94 5.04
N THR A 190 7.38 3.77 4.77
CA THR A 190 8.08 4.36 3.64
C THR A 190 8.44 3.27 2.64
N ASN A 191 9.41 3.48 1.77
CA ASN A 191 9.88 2.56 0.74
C ASN A 191 10.18 1.12 1.22
N MET A 192 10.30 0.89 2.53
CA MET A 192 10.44 -0.46 3.11
C MET A 192 9.28 -1.40 2.75
N VAL A 193 8.10 -0.87 2.41
CA VAL A 193 6.96 -1.70 1.94
C VAL A 193 7.28 -2.40 0.62
N SER A 194 8.17 -1.84 -0.19
CA SER A 194 8.64 -2.49 -1.43
C SER A 194 9.51 -3.72 -1.16
N VAL A 195 10.10 -3.83 0.03
CA VAL A 195 11.04 -4.90 0.40
C VAL A 195 10.31 -6.03 1.16
N GLY A 196 9.89 -7.06 0.45
CA GLY A 196 9.58 -8.37 1.02
C GLY A 196 8.31 -8.52 1.88
N VAL A 197 7.48 -7.48 2.06
CA VAL A 197 6.23 -7.59 2.83
C VAL A 197 5.17 -8.33 2.01
N ASP A 198 4.87 -9.56 2.38
CA ASP A 198 3.83 -10.38 1.74
C ASP A 198 2.70 -10.73 2.72
N ILE A 199 1.90 -9.75 3.07
CA ILE A 199 0.75 -9.93 3.97
C ILE A 199 -0.53 -9.96 3.15
N LYS A 200 -1.09 -11.15 2.94
CA LYS A 200 -2.25 -11.37 2.07
C LYS A 200 -3.54 -10.69 2.54
N ARG A 201 -3.69 -10.51 3.87
CA ARG A 201 -4.92 -9.95 4.44
C ARG A 201 -5.09 -8.44 4.24
N LEU A 202 -4.05 -7.68 3.90
CA LEU A 202 -4.13 -6.23 3.80
C LEU A 202 -4.95 -5.79 2.58
N GLY A 203 -6.05 -5.08 2.83
CA GLY A 203 -6.97 -4.58 1.81
C GLY A 203 -7.06 -3.06 1.70
N LEU A 204 -6.44 -2.28 2.61
CA LEU A 204 -6.60 -0.83 2.66
C LEU A 204 -5.24 -0.09 2.72
N MET A 205 -5.02 0.83 1.79
CA MET A 205 -3.84 1.70 1.77
C MET A 205 -4.20 3.14 1.48
N VAL A 206 -3.51 4.06 2.16
CA VAL A 206 -3.53 5.50 1.86
C VAL A 206 -2.12 5.96 1.52
N VAL A 207 -1.94 6.52 0.32
CA VAL A 207 -0.66 7.03 -0.19
C VAL A 207 -0.64 8.55 -0.04
N CYS A 208 0.40 9.09 0.59
CA CYS A 208 0.58 10.53 0.83
C CYS A 208 1.35 11.18 -0.32
N GLY A 209 0.63 11.77 -1.28
CA GLY A 209 1.20 12.31 -2.52
C GLY A 209 1.65 11.22 -3.49
N GLN A 210 1.91 11.59 -4.72
CA GLN A 210 2.42 10.66 -5.73
C GLN A 210 3.89 10.28 -5.42
N PRO A 211 4.26 9.00 -5.34
CA PRO A 211 5.64 8.56 -5.28
C PRO A 211 6.48 9.10 -6.45
N LYS A 212 7.78 9.24 -6.26
CA LYS A 212 8.65 9.82 -7.29
C LYS A 212 8.73 8.96 -8.54
N GLY A 213 8.82 7.65 -8.38
CA GLY A 213 8.86 6.69 -9.48
C GLY A 213 7.54 5.93 -9.62
N THR A 214 7.14 5.67 -10.86
CA THR A 214 5.99 4.81 -11.15
C THR A 214 6.25 3.37 -10.67
N ALA A 215 7.49 2.88 -10.82
CA ALA A 215 7.91 1.59 -10.29
C ALA A 215 7.69 1.48 -8.78
N GLU A 216 8.08 2.51 -8.02
CA GLU A 216 7.86 2.58 -6.57
C GLU A 216 6.37 2.53 -6.23
N TYR A 217 5.54 3.30 -6.96
CA TYR A 217 4.10 3.31 -6.78
C TYR A 217 3.47 1.92 -7.01
N ILE A 218 3.85 1.25 -8.11
CA ILE A 218 3.39 -0.10 -8.43
C ILE A 218 3.80 -1.08 -7.34
N GLN A 219 5.08 -1.08 -6.95
CA GLN A 219 5.61 -1.99 -5.94
C GLN A 219 4.95 -1.80 -4.56
N ALA A 220 4.68 -0.57 -4.15
CA ALA A 220 4.00 -0.28 -2.90
C ALA A 220 2.54 -0.72 -2.95
N THR A 221 1.79 -0.31 -3.96
CA THR A 221 0.35 -0.57 -4.05
C THR A 221 0.02 -2.02 -4.36
N SER A 222 0.92 -2.76 -5.01
CA SER A 222 0.76 -4.20 -5.27
C SER A 222 0.75 -5.06 -4.00
N ARG A 223 1.09 -4.49 -2.83
CA ARG A 223 1.04 -5.18 -1.53
C ARG A 223 -0.37 -5.26 -0.95
N ILE A 224 -1.33 -4.53 -1.51
CA ILE A 224 -2.72 -4.47 -1.04
C ILE A 224 -3.63 -5.28 -1.98
N GLY A 225 -4.64 -5.96 -1.39
CA GLY A 225 -5.59 -6.74 -2.17
C GLY A 225 -4.95 -7.95 -2.86
N ARG A 226 -4.08 -8.66 -2.17
CA ARG A 226 -3.47 -9.92 -2.65
C ARG A 226 -4.34 -11.13 -2.42
N ASN A 227 -5.35 -11.01 -1.55
CA ASN A 227 -6.37 -12.03 -1.40
C ASN A 227 -7.37 -11.90 -2.53
N ALA A 228 -7.54 -12.97 -3.33
CA ALA A 228 -8.46 -12.99 -4.47
C ALA A 228 -9.92 -12.73 -4.06
N GLY A 229 -10.32 -13.15 -2.86
CA GLY A 229 -11.68 -12.96 -2.35
C GLY A 229 -11.94 -11.60 -1.68
N ALA A 230 -10.95 -10.71 -1.60
CA ALA A 230 -11.12 -9.40 -0.95
C ALA A 230 -10.50 -8.29 -1.81
N PRO A 231 -11.32 -7.31 -2.29
CA PRO A 231 -10.80 -6.21 -3.09
C PRO A 231 -9.82 -5.35 -2.32
N GLY A 232 -8.74 -4.96 -2.98
CA GLY A 232 -7.83 -3.95 -2.46
C GLY A 232 -8.35 -2.55 -2.72
N LEU A 233 -8.20 -1.65 -1.74
CA LEU A 233 -8.52 -0.24 -1.87
C LEU A 233 -7.25 0.60 -1.63
N VAL A 234 -6.83 1.33 -2.65
CA VAL A 234 -5.70 2.27 -2.59
C VAL A 234 -6.20 3.68 -2.82
N CYS A 235 -6.00 4.54 -1.84
CA CYS A 235 -6.35 5.95 -1.93
C CYS A 235 -5.09 6.82 -1.95
N THR A 236 -4.84 7.52 -3.05
CA THR A 236 -3.75 8.49 -3.14
C THR A 236 -4.28 9.88 -2.85
N VAL A 237 -3.73 10.53 -1.82
CA VAL A 237 -4.10 11.89 -1.42
C VAL A 237 -3.08 12.86 -1.99
N TYR A 238 -3.47 13.58 -3.03
CA TYR A 238 -2.63 14.52 -3.76
C TYR A 238 -2.56 15.88 -3.10
N ASN A 239 -1.39 16.49 -3.16
CA ASN A 239 -1.18 17.86 -2.72
C ASN A 239 -1.46 18.83 -3.88
N TRP A 240 -2.57 19.55 -3.84
CA TRP A 240 -2.95 20.54 -4.87
C TRP A 240 -1.90 21.64 -5.09
N ALA A 241 -1.10 21.96 -4.08
CA ALA A 241 -0.03 22.95 -4.17
C ALA A 241 1.27 22.41 -4.80
N ARG A 242 1.34 21.10 -5.11
CA ARG A 242 2.48 20.49 -5.82
C ARG A 242 2.09 20.24 -7.27
N PRO A 243 2.71 20.92 -8.26
CA PRO A 243 2.33 20.76 -9.68
C PRO A 243 2.35 19.32 -10.16
N ARG A 244 3.31 18.52 -9.68
CA ARG A 244 3.42 17.10 -10.02
C ARG A 244 2.22 16.30 -9.51
N ASP A 245 1.83 16.48 -8.26
CA ASP A 245 0.67 15.80 -7.67
C ASP A 245 -0.61 16.18 -8.41
N LEU A 246 -0.77 17.47 -8.72
CA LEU A 246 -1.92 17.99 -9.47
C LEU A 246 -2.00 17.37 -10.86
N SER A 247 -0.90 17.32 -11.60
CA SER A 247 -0.84 16.69 -12.93
C SER A 247 -1.24 15.21 -12.90
N HIS A 248 -0.78 14.44 -11.88
CA HIS A 248 -1.19 13.05 -11.70
C HIS A 248 -2.67 12.92 -11.36
N TYR A 249 -3.21 13.84 -10.56
CA TYR A 249 -4.64 13.85 -10.22
C TYR A 249 -5.51 14.16 -11.45
N GLU A 250 -5.17 15.16 -12.23
CA GLU A 250 -5.90 15.55 -13.45
C GLU A 250 -5.93 14.44 -14.50
N ARG A 251 -4.87 13.62 -14.56
CA ARG A 251 -4.75 12.47 -15.47
C ARG A 251 -4.93 11.12 -14.76
N PHE A 252 -5.59 11.09 -13.63
CA PHE A 252 -5.68 9.94 -12.75
C PHE A 252 -6.15 8.66 -13.46
N GLY A 253 -7.25 8.75 -14.22
CA GLY A 253 -7.80 7.59 -14.95
C GLY A 253 -6.84 7.05 -16.00
N HIS A 254 -6.28 7.93 -16.83
CA HIS A 254 -5.31 7.54 -17.85
C HIS A 254 -4.04 6.95 -17.24
N TYR A 255 -3.49 7.60 -16.21
CA TYR A 255 -2.29 7.11 -15.54
C TYR A 255 -2.47 5.69 -14.98
N HIS A 256 -3.59 5.40 -14.30
CA HIS A 256 -3.83 4.07 -13.75
C HIS A 256 -4.15 3.01 -14.80
N ALA A 257 -4.72 3.39 -15.95
CA ALA A 257 -4.94 2.48 -17.06
C ALA A 257 -3.63 2.09 -17.77
N THR A 258 -2.60 2.93 -17.69
CA THR A 258 -1.36 2.78 -18.47
C THR A 258 -0.08 2.80 -17.65
N PHE A 259 -0.16 2.77 -16.31
CA PHE A 259 1.01 3.02 -15.45
C PHE A 259 2.16 2.01 -15.60
N TYR A 260 1.89 0.76 -16.02
CA TYR A 260 2.93 -0.19 -16.36
C TYR A 260 3.75 0.23 -17.59
N GLN A 261 3.17 1.04 -18.49
CA GLN A 261 3.87 1.60 -19.65
C GLN A 261 4.75 2.81 -19.30
N HIS A 262 4.49 3.44 -18.13
CA HIS A 262 5.15 4.67 -17.68
C HIS A 262 6.23 4.41 -16.63
N VAL A 263 6.74 3.18 -16.54
CA VAL A 263 7.84 2.86 -15.63
C VAL A 263 9.10 3.57 -16.11
N GLU A 264 9.66 4.40 -15.25
CA GLU A 264 10.88 5.17 -15.55
C GLU A 264 12.11 4.25 -15.52
N ALA A 265 13.12 4.58 -16.32
CA ALA A 265 14.45 3.99 -16.21
C ALA A 265 15.06 4.38 -14.86
N LEU A 266 15.69 3.42 -14.18
CA LEU A 266 16.51 3.75 -13.03
C LEU A 266 17.72 4.55 -13.52
N SER A 267 17.99 5.71 -12.90
CA SER A 267 19.26 6.41 -13.06
C SER A 267 20.34 5.54 -12.41
N VAL A 268 21.29 5.09 -13.20
CA VAL A 268 22.48 4.36 -12.75
C VAL A 268 23.57 5.39 -12.42
#